data_f66543ed66b7478e145320d9600e8817
#
_entry.id   f66543ed66b7478e145320d9600e8817
#
_cell.length_a   1.000
_cell.length_b   1.000
_cell.length_c   1.000
_cell.angle_alpha   90.00
_cell.angle_beta   90.00
_cell.angle_gamma   90.00
#
_symmetry.space_group_name_H-M   'P 1'
#
loop_
_entity.id
_entity.type
_entity.pdbx_description
1 polymer ?
#
loop_
_entity_poly.entity_id
_entity_poly.type
_entity_poly.pdbx_seq_one_letter_code
_entity_poly.pdbx_strand_id
1 'polypeptide(L)'
;TKHKIKIIEAYAGKIAKVHETLEAVEKGLLDIGSYCVCFETAKLLPWNFDYFVPFTLTNLETNWEVKHRVLKKFPQLAKMLEDKYNQKFIAMQGFDDYGIGTVKQWNKAQELKGVKVIAAGPNLPWVSLFGSIPVTSTLPTMYNDLATGVAKGVIIFPSAHAGGFKFYEQAPYWKVIGFGAMAQTITTINLKTLAKLPPEVAKIVMEEAANYERSAVKDGQRRYQKGLTCLLYTSPSPRDFVR
;
A
#
# COMPACT_ATOMS: atom_id res chain seq x y z
N THR A 1 3.49 24.21 -21.93
CA THR A 1 2.30 24.15 -22.81
C THR A 1 1.69 25.54 -22.94
N LYS A 2 0.92 25.78 -24.02
CA LYS A 2 0.09 26.99 -24.19
C LYS A 2 -1.09 27.02 -23.18
N HIS A 3 -1.36 25.92 -22.51
CA HIS A 3 -2.46 25.76 -21.57
C HIS A 3 -2.00 25.99 -20.14
N LYS A 4 -2.77 26.76 -19.39
CA LYS A 4 -2.62 26.89 -17.93
C LYS A 4 -3.43 25.78 -17.27
N ILE A 5 -2.74 24.85 -16.60
CA ILE A 5 -3.36 23.78 -15.83
C ILE A 5 -3.32 24.19 -14.37
N LYS A 6 -4.48 24.15 -13.69
CA LYS A 6 -4.56 24.34 -12.26
C LYS A 6 -4.84 22.97 -11.61
N ILE A 7 -3.94 22.53 -10.74
CA ILE A 7 -4.13 21.34 -9.92
C ILE A 7 -4.76 21.78 -8.60
N ILE A 8 -5.87 21.13 -8.23
CA ILE A 8 -6.53 21.32 -6.94
C ILE A 8 -6.33 20.05 -6.14
N GLU A 9 -5.53 20.16 -5.09
CA GLU A 9 -5.18 19.02 -4.24
C GLU A 9 -6.24 18.75 -3.18
N ALA A 10 -6.64 17.49 -3.04
CA ALA A 10 -7.64 17.02 -2.09
C ALA A 10 -7.11 15.80 -1.31
N TYR A 11 -6.26 16.06 -0.33
CA TYR A 11 -5.68 15.03 0.54
C TYR A 11 -6.52 14.79 1.80
N ALA A 12 -6.16 13.72 2.53
CA ALA A 12 -6.69 13.38 3.84
C ALA A 12 -8.21 13.20 3.89
N GLY A 13 -8.80 12.68 2.82
CA GLY A 13 -10.23 12.39 2.80
C GLY A 13 -11.15 13.60 2.62
N LYS A 14 -10.63 14.75 2.14
CA LYS A 14 -11.43 15.98 1.92
C LYS A 14 -12.58 15.79 0.94
N ILE A 15 -12.41 14.95 -0.08
CA ILE A 15 -13.45 14.67 -1.10
C ILE A 15 -13.93 13.23 -0.97
N ALA A 16 -13.01 12.28 -0.79
CA ALA A 16 -13.31 10.85 -0.72
C ALA A 16 -12.44 10.19 0.36
N LYS A 17 -13.04 9.32 1.16
CA LYS A 17 -12.30 8.48 2.10
C LYS A 17 -11.56 7.36 1.36
N VAL A 18 -10.70 6.62 2.09
CA VAL A 18 -9.85 5.56 1.51
C VAL A 18 -10.65 4.53 0.70
N HIS A 19 -11.82 4.12 1.21
CA HIS A 19 -12.71 3.13 0.56
C HIS A 19 -13.70 3.74 -0.46
N GLU A 20 -13.59 5.02 -0.76
CA GLU A 20 -14.52 5.74 -1.63
C GLU A 20 -13.81 6.31 -2.87
N THR A 21 -12.46 6.23 -2.90
CA THR A 21 -11.66 6.89 -3.94
C THR A 21 -11.88 6.28 -5.32
N LEU A 22 -12.04 4.95 -5.41
CA LEU A 22 -12.36 4.26 -6.67
C LEU A 22 -13.63 4.84 -7.29
N GLU A 23 -14.72 4.91 -6.54
CA GLU A 23 -16.00 5.44 -6.98
C GLU A 23 -15.97 6.95 -7.20
N ALA A 24 -15.18 7.68 -6.43
CA ALA A 24 -15.05 9.12 -6.61
C ALA A 24 -14.41 9.47 -7.96
N VAL A 25 -13.41 8.69 -8.40
CA VAL A 25 -12.83 8.81 -9.74
C VAL A 25 -13.81 8.33 -10.80
N GLU A 26 -14.47 7.19 -10.59
CA GLU A 26 -15.47 6.63 -11.51
C GLU A 26 -16.56 7.66 -11.85
N LYS A 27 -17.10 8.32 -10.81
CA LYS A 27 -18.18 9.32 -10.92
C LYS A 27 -17.70 10.71 -11.34
N GLY A 28 -16.38 10.92 -11.42
CA GLY A 28 -15.80 12.22 -11.77
C GLY A 28 -15.87 13.27 -10.65
N LEU A 29 -16.01 12.84 -9.39
CA LEU A 29 -15.84 13.71 -8.22
C LEU A 29 -14.35 14.05 -8.02
N LEU A 30 -13.48 13.14 -8.42
CA LEU A 30 -12.05 13.32 -8.57
C LEU A 30 -11.67 13.08 -10.03
N ASP A 31 -10.89 13.98 -10.62
CA ASP A 31 -10.33 13.80 -11.95
C ASP A 31 -9.25 12.72 -11.95
N ILE A 32 -8.38 12.75 -10.94
CA ILE A 32 -7.30 11.77 -10.70
C ILE A 32 -7.40 11.33 -9.24
N GLY A 33 -7.27 10.04 -9.00
CA GLY A 33 -7.23 9.47 -7.66
C GLY A 33 -6.12 8.46 -7.49
N SER A 34 -5.55 8.44 -6.30
CA SER A 34 -4.54 7.44 -5.90
C SER A 34 -5.09 6.64 -4.73
N TYR A 35 -5.18 5.32 -4.86
CA TYR A 35 -5.78 4.44 -3.85
C TYR A 35 -5.13 3.06 -3.84
N CYS A 36 -5.09 2.42 -2.65
CA CYS A 36 -4.64 1.04 -2.55
C CYS A 36 -5.75 0.09 -3.03
N VAL A 37 -5.44 -0.75 -4.02
CA VAL A 37 -6.35 -1.82 -4.46
C VAL A 37 -6.64 -2.83 -3.35
N CYS A 38 -5.83 -2.85 -2.30
CA CYS A 38 -6.00 -3.69 -1.12
C CYS A 38 -7.29 -3.40 -0.34
N PHE A 39 -7.82 -2.18 -0.42
CA PHE A 39 -9.09 -1.80 0.20
C PHE A 39 -10.30 -2.08 -0.71
N GLU A 40 -10.06 -2.40 -1.98
CA GLU A 40 -11.07 -2.72 -2.97
C GLU A 40 -11.01 -4.20 -3.42
N THR A 41 -10.65 -5.10 -2.51
CA THR A 41 -10.37 -6.52 -2.82
C THR A 41 -11.54 -7.21 -3.53
N ALA A 42 -12.78 -6.92 -3.13
CA ALA A 42 -13.97 -7.52 -3.77
C ALA A 42 -14.15 -7.07 -5.23
N LYS A 43 -13.83 -5.82 -5.54
CA LYS A 43 -13.99 -5.21 -6.87
C LYS A 43 -12.76 -5.43 -7.75
N LEU A 44 -11.56 -5.38 -7.13
CA LEU A 44 -10.27 -5.41 -7.80
C LEU A 44 -9.45 -6.64 -7.41
N LEU A 45 -10.10 -7.79 -7.16
CA LEU A 45 -9.44 -9.04 -6.76
C LEU A 45 -8.24 -9.40 -7.66
N PRO A 46 -8.34 -9.35 -9.01
CA PRO A 46 -7.21 -9.67 -9.87
C PRO A 46 -6.00 -8.73 -9.74
N TRP A 47 -6.20 -7.50 -9.26
CA TRP A 47 -5.12 -6.55 -8.99
C TRP A 47 -4.35 -6.86 -7.70
N ASN A 48 -4.93 -7.68 -6.82
CA ASN A 48 -4.36 -8.07 -5.53
C ASN A 48 -3.57 -9.38 -5.56
N PHE A 49 -3.17 -9.87 -6.75
CA PHE A 49 -2.59 -11.21 -6.92
C PHE A 49 -1.32 -11.43 -6.08
N ASP A 50 -0.50 -10.41 -5.89
CA ASP A 50 0.75 -10.47 -5.12
C ASP A 50 0.52 -10.73 -3.63
N TYR A 51 -0.59 -10.29 -3.05
CA TYR A 51 -0.97 -10.65 -1.68
C TYR A 51 -1.26 -12.16 -1.49
N PHE A 52 -1.60 -12.86 -2.57
CA PHE A 52 -1.92 -14.29 -2.51
C PHE A 52 -0.70 -15.19 -2.75
N VAL A 53 0.47 -14.59 -2.96
CA VAL A 53 1.75 -15.30 -3.11
C VAL A 53 2.82 -14.70 -2.18
N PRO A 54 2.57 -14.69 -0.84
CA PRO A 54 3.54 -14.15 0.10
C PRO A 54 4.88 -14.90 0.03
N PHE A 55 5.94 -14.29 0.58
CA PHE A 55 7.30 -14.84 0.64
C PHE A 55 8.03 -14.96 -0.70
N THR A 56 7.53 -14.31 -1.76
CA THR A 56 8.12 -14.42 -3.11
C THR A 56 8.98 -13.22 -3.48
N LEU A 57 8.52 -12.01 -3.27
CA LEU A 57 9.15 -10.77 -3.72
C LEU A 57 9.29 -9.77 -2.57
N THR A 58 10.43 -9.77 -1.90
CA THR A 58 10.72 -8.86 -0.77
C THR A 58 11.27 -7.50 -1.20
N ASN A 59 11.66 -7.36 -2.47
CA ASN A 59 12.16 -6.11 -3.04
C ASN A 59 11.07 -5.39 -3.82
N LEU A 60 10.83 -4.11 -3.48
CA LEU A 60 9.77 -3.29 -4.09
C LEU A 60 9.99 -3.07 -5.60
N GLU A 61 11.22 -2.84 -6.03
CA GLU A 61 11.54 -2.63 -7.46
C GLU A 61 11.24 -3.90 -8.28
N THR A 62 11.68 -5.06 -7.79
CA THR A 62 11.39 -6.35 -8.42
C THR A 62 9.87 -6.63 -8.46
N ASN A 63 9.15 -6.33 -7.38
CA ASN A 63 7.69 -6.49 -7.36
C ASN A 63 7.02 -5.56 -8.39
N TRP A 64 7.45 -4.30 -8.46
CA TRP A 64 6.98 -3.33 -9.43
C TRP A 64 7.22 -3.79 -10.89
N GLU A 65 8.42 -4.28 -11.21
CA GLU A 65 8.74 -4.83 -12.54
C GLU A 65 7.87 -6.05 -12.88
N VAL A 66 7.70 -6.97 -11.93
CA VAL A 66 6.84 -8.13 -12.11
C VAL A 66 5.39 -7.71 -12.39
N LYS A 67 4.90 -6.72 -11.64
CA LYS A 67 3.53 -6.18 -11.84
C LYS A 67 3.35 -5.59 -13.24
N HIS A 68 4.31 -4.82 -13.73
CA HIS A 68 4.30 -4.32 -15.11
C HIS A 68 4.32 -5.44 -16.16
N ARG A 69 5.12 -6.48 -15.94
CA ARG A 69 5.15 -7.65 -16.83
C ARG A 69 3.81 -8.39 -16.83
N VAL A 70 3.16 -8.50 -15.67
CA VAL A 70 1.81 -9.08 -15.54
C VAL A 70 0.80 -8.22 -16.28
N LEU A 71 0.79 -6.90 -16.09
CA LEU A 71 -0.12 -5.99 -16.80
C LEU A 71 0.09 -6.04 -18.32
N LYS A 72 1.32 -6.16 -18.78
CA LYS A 72 1.64 -6.33 -20.20
C LYS A 72 1.14 -7.67 -20.75
N LYS A 73 1.28 -8.76 -20.00
CA LYS A 73 0.84 -10.11 -20.39
C LYS A 73 -0.67 -10.26 -20.32
N PHE A 74 -1.32 -9.56 -19.40
CA PHE A 74 -2.76 -9.63 -19.14
C PHE A 74 -3.38 -8.22 -19.21
N PRO A 75 -3.47 -7.61 -20.41
CA PRO A 75 -3.95 -6.23 -20.57
C PRO A 75 -5.40 -6.03 -20.11
N GLN A 76 -6.19 -7.12 -20.02
CA GLN A 76 -7.54 -7.11 -19.47
C GLN A 76 -7.58 -6.62 -18.02
N LEU A 77 -6.49 -6.69 -17.24
CA LEU A 77 -6.44 -6.14 -15.89
C LEU A 77 -6.57 -4.62 -15.91
N ALA A 78 -5.78 -3.93 -16.75
CA ALA A 78 -5.89 -2.49 -16.90
C ALA A 78 -7.23 -2.10 -17.57
N LYS A 79 -7.65 -2.88 -18.59
CA LYS A 79 -8.91 -2.65 -19.30
C LYS A 79 -10.13 -2.78 -18.38
N MET A 80 -10.08 -3.63 -17.36
CA MET A 80 -11.15 -3.75 -16.36
C MET A 80 -11.46 -2.41 -15.67
N LEU A 81 -10.45 -1.58 -15.41
CA LEU A 81 -10.65 -0.25 -14.81
C LEU A 81 -11.38 0.69 -15.79
N GLU A 82 -11.07 0.59 -17.09
CA GLU A 82 -11.73 1.37 -18.11
C GLU A 82 -13.20 0.92 -18.30
N ASP A 83 -13.42 -0.38 -18.44
CA ASP A 83 -14.72 -0.96 -18.79
C ASP A 83 -15.73 -0.90 -17.62
N LYS A 84 -15.26 -1.12 -16.38
CA LYS A 84 -16.16 -1.23 -15.22
C LYS A 84 -16.21 0.02 -14.35
N TYR A 85 -15.13 0.79 -14.34
CA TYR A 85 -14.96 1.91 -13.37
C TYR A 85 -14.67 3.24 -14.05
N ASN A 86 -14.83 3.35 -15.38
CA ASN A 86 -14.68 4.62 -16.13
C ASN A 86 -13.38 5.35 -15.82
N GLN A 87 -12.27 4.63 -15.63
CA GLN A 87 -10.98 5.22 -15.30
C GLN A 87 -9.81 4.46 -15.92
N LYS A 88 -8.78 5.21 -16.29
CA LYS A 88 -7.55 4.66 -16.87
C LYS A 88 -6.46 4.60 -15.82
N PHE A 89 -5.79 3.45 -15.73
CA PHE A 89 -4.55 3.29 -14.97
C PHE A 89 -3.44 4.15 -15.58
N ILE A 90 -2.73 4.93 -14.76
CA ILE A 90 -1.66 5.81 -15.22
C ILE A 90 -0.34 5.64 -14.45
N ALA A 91 -0.38 5.21 -13.20
CA ALA A 91 0.83 4.95 -12.40
C ALA A 91 0.54 4.01 -11.24
N MET A 92 1.59 3.40 -10.66
CA MET A 92 1.51 2.69 -9.39
C MET A 92 2.69 3.04 -8.49
N GLN A 93 2.46 2.90 -7.20
CA GLN A 93 3.49 2.90 -6.17
C GLN A 93 3.27 1.72 -5.22
N GLY A 94 4.28 1.42 -4.42
CA GLY A 94 4.21 0.24 -3.58
C GLY A 94 4.65 0.49 -2.15
N PHE A 95 4.50 -0.57 -1.38
CA PHE A 95 4.95 -0.69 -0.02
C PHE A 95 6.12 -1.67 0.04
N ASP A 96 7.06 -1.37 0.92
CA ASP A 96 8.24 -2.20 1.21
C ASP A 96 7.82 -3.53 1.88
N ASP A 97 8.79 -4.42 2.07
CA ASP A 97 8.59 -5.76 2.61
C ASP A 97 7.87 -5.73 3.96
N TYR A 98 6.78 -6.48 4.07
CA TYR A 98 5.95 -6.54 5.27
C TYR A 98 6.58 -7.40 6.35
N GLY A 99 6.48 -6.91 7.60
CA GLY A 99 6.85 -7.63 8.80
C GLY A 99 5.76 -7.54 9.86
N ILE A 100 6.10 -7.88 11.10
CA ILE A 100 5.17 -7.83 12.25
C ILE A 100 5.77 -6.97 13.36
N GLY A 101 5.00 -5.96 13.79
CA GLY A 101 5.24 -5.23 15.03
C GLY A 101 4.29 -5.72 16.12
N THR A 102 4.77 -5.88 17.35
CA THR A 102 3.97 -6.36 18.49
C THR A 102 4.22 -5.54 19.75
N VAL A 103 3.21 -5.51 20.63
CA VAL A 103 3.27 -4.85 21.95
C VAL A 103 4.15 -5.64 22.92
N LYS A 104 4.22 -6.95 22.77
CA LYS A 104 5.07 -7.84 23.59
C LYS A 104 6.06 -8.58 22.71
N GLN A 105 7.26 -8.82 23.25
CA GLN A 105 8.26 -9.65 22.60
C GLN A 105 7.76 -11.07 22.40
N TRP A 106 8.15 -11.68 21.29
CA TRP A 106 7.90 -13.08 20.97
C TRP A 106 9.09 -13.66 20.20
N ASN A 107 9.32 -14.95 20.36
CA ASN A 107 10.45 -15.66 19.76
C ASN A 107 10.00 -16.78 18.82
N LYS A 108 8.82 -17.32 19.03
CA LYS A 108 8.24 -18.40 18.22
C LYS A 108 6.86 -18.00 17.72
N ALA A 109 6.54 -18.35 16.50
CA ALA A 109 5.24 -18.04 15.88
C ALA A 109 4.04 -18.50 16.73
N GLN A 110 4.19 -19.60 17.46
CA GLN A 110 3.16 -20.15 18.35
C GLN A 110 2.74 -19.19 19.48
N GLU A 111 3.63 -18.28 19.90
CA GLU A 111 3.37 -17.27 20.94
C GLU A 111 2.39 -16.18 20.46
N LEU A 112 2.19 -16.08 19.13
CA LEU A 112 1.19 -15.20 18.54
C LEU A 112 -0.21 -15.81 18.48
N LYS A 113 -0.38 -17.09 18.88
CA LYS A 113 -1.68 -17.75 18.90
C LYS A 113 -2.65 -16.98 19.81
N GLY A 114 -3.82 -16.63 19.26
CA GLY A 114 -4.87 -15.88 19.96
C GLY A 114 -4.57 -14.37 20.13
N VAL A 115 -3.39 -13.89 19.72
CA VAL A 115 -3.08 -12.45 19.74
C VAL A 115 -3.87 -11.76 18.64
N LYS A 116 -4.54 -10.66 18.98
CA LYS A 116 -5.20 -9.80 17.97
C LYS A 116 -4.14 -9.00 17.22
N VAL A 117 -4.08 -9.20 15.89
CA VAL A 117 -3.12 -8.55 15.00
C VAL A 117 -3.85 -7.81 13.90
N ILE A 118 -3.52 -6.53 13.75
CA ILE A 118 -4.05 -5.67 12.69
C ILE A 118 -3.44 -6.06 11.36
N ALA A 119 -4.28 -6.09 10.34
CA ALA A 119 -3.89 -6.19 8.95
C ALA A 119 -4.89 -5.45 8.07
N ALA A 120 -4.54 -5.18 6.81
CA ALA A 120 -5.39 -4.47 5.87
C ALA A 120 -5.82 -5.39 4.73
N GLY A 121 -7.14 -5.55 4.52
CA GLY A 121 -7.69 -6.23 3.35
C GLY A 121 -7.10 -7.62 3.10
N PRO A 122 -6.42 -7.83 1.96
CA PRO A 122 -6.01 -9.15 1.51
C PRO A 122 -4.87 -9.79 2.30
N ASN A 123 -4.20 -9.08 3.21
CA ASN A 123 -3.20 -9.69 4.09
C ASN A 123 -3.77 -10.17 5.45
N LEU A 124 -5.08 -10.08 5.67
CA LEU A 124 -5.73 -10.68 6.83
C LEU A 124 -5.48 -12.21 6.95
N PRO A 125 -5.50 -13.00 5.87
CA PRO A 125 -5.16 -14.43 5.95
C PRO A 125 -3.75 -14.72 6.48
N TRP A 126 -2.78 -13.81 6.28
CA TRP A 126 -1.42 -13.98 6.79
C TRP A 126 -1.39 -13.99 8.33
N VAL A 127 -2.25 -13.18 8.97
CA VAL A 127 -2.41 -13.18 10.43
C VAL A 127 -2.80 -14.56 10.93
N SER A 128 -3.73 -15.21 10.25
CA SER A 128 -4.24 -16.52 10.62
C SER A 128 -3.19 -17.64 10.54
N LEU A 129 -2.13 -17.48 9.72
CA LEU A 129 -1.02 -18.44 9.62
C LEU A 129 -0.30 -18.65 10.96
N PHE A 130 -0.32 -17.65 11.84
CA PHE A 130 0.27 -17.71 13.17
C PHE A 130 -0.73 -18.15 14.27
N GLY A 131 -1.96 -18.48 13.87
CA GLY A 131 -3.06 -18.72 14.83
C GLY A 131 -3.51 -17.44 15.54
N SER A 132 -3.11 -16.28 15.06
CA SER A 132 -3.52 -14.97 15.56
C SER A 132 -4.95 -14.63 15.12
N ILE A 133 -5.58 -13.68 15.78
CA ILE A 133 -6.92 -13.20 15.45
C ILE A 133 -6.78 -11.96 14.58
N PRO A 134 -7.24 -11.98 13.33
CA PRO A 134 -7.13 -10.84 12.44
C PRO A 134 -8.08 -9.70 12.85
N VAL A 135 -7.56 -8.47 12.83
CA VAL A 135 -8.31 -7.24 13.06
C VAL A 135 -8.15 -6.34 11.85
N THR A 136 -9.26 -6.01 11.19
CA THR A 136 -9.23 -5.09 10.05
C THR A 136 -9.08 -3.65 10.52
N SER A 137 -8.11 -2.93 9.94
CA SER A 137 -7.92 -1.50 10.19
C SER A 137 -7.27 -0.82 8.97
N THR A 138 -7.18 0.51 9.02
CA THR A 138 -6.55 1.35 7.99
C THR A 138 -5.40 2.14 8.59
N LEU A 139 -4.42 2.56 7.78
CA LEU A 139 -3.25 3.30 8.27
C LEU A 139 -3.58 4.45 9.24
N PRO A 140 -4.59 5.31 8.99
CA PRO A 140 -4.94 6.39 9.92
C PRO A 140 -5.46 5.95 11.28
N THR A 141 -6.03 4.74 11.39
CA THR A 141 -6.67 4.24 12.63
C THR A 141 -5.81 3.24 13.40
N MET A 142 -4.84 2.58 12.75
CA MET A 142 -4.00 1.53 13.35
C MET A 142 -3.27 1.96 14.62
N TYR A 143 -2.79 3.22 14.68
CA TYR A 143 -2.11 3.73 15.87
C TYR A 143 -3.03 3.71 17.10
N ASN A 144 -4.25 4.22 16.94
CA ASN A 144 -5.24 4.25 18.01
C ASN A 144 -5.69 2.84 18.41
N ASP A 145 -5.85 1.93 17.45
CA ASP A 145 -6.22 0.54 17.72
C ASP A 145 -5.15 -0.18 18.55
N LEU A 146 -3.87 0.10 18.30
CA LEU A 146 -2.77 -0.40 19.13
C LEU A 146 -2.75 0.27 20.51
N ALA A 147 -2.86 1.60 20.57
CA ALA A 147 -2.81 2.39 21.80
C ALA A 147 -3.95 2.04 22.77
N THR A 148 -5.16 1.83 22.25
CA THR A 148 -6.35 1.45 23.04
C THR A 148 -6.43 -0.05 23.34
N GLY A 149 -5.53 -0.85 22.78
CA GLY A 149 -5.47 -2.28 23.00
C GLY A 149 -6.53 -3.11 22.26
N VAL A 150 -7.18 -2.54 21.24
CA VAL A 150 -8.03 -3.27 20.29
C VAL A 150 -7.24 -4.40 19.63
N ALA A 151 -5.95 -4.16 19.35
CA ALA A 151 -5.00 -5.16 18.91
C ALA A 151 -3.67 -5.08 19.69
N LYS A 152 -2.88 -6.14 19.63
CA LYS A 152 -1.57 -6.26 20.27
C LYS A 152 -0.44 -6.51 19.27
N GLY A 153 -0.73 -6.42 17.99
CA GLY A 153 0.23 -6.51 16.91
C GLY A 153 -0.32 -5.92 15.62
N VAL A 154 0.56 -5.72 14.66
CA VAL A 154 0.25 -5.17 13.33
C VAL A 154 1.15 -5.80 12.29
N ILE A 155 0.58 -6.27 11.18
CA ILE A 155 1.31 -6.59 9.95
C ILE A 155 1.39 -5.30 9.13
N ILE A 156 2.61 -4.82 8.90
CA ILE A 156 2.85 -3.56 8.23
C ILE A 156 4.27 -3.56 7.63
N PHE A 157 4.62 -2.54 6.91
CA PHE A 157 5.96 -2.32 6.34
C PHE A 157 6.77 -1.31 7.16
N PRO A 158 8.12 -1.41 7.22
CA PRO A 158 8.98 -0.60 8.07
C PRO A 158 8.81 0.90 7.88
N SER A 159 8.61 1.37 6.64
CA SER A 159 8.46 2.80 6.37
C SER A 159 7.19 3.41 6.99
N ALA A 160 6.15 2.62 7.23
CA ALA A 160 4.98 3.06 8.01
C ALA A 160 5.20 2.86 9.51
N HIS A 161 5.75 1.70 9.91
CA HIS A 161 5.93 1.34 11.32
C HIS A 161 6.83 2.33 12.05
N ALA A 162 7.96 2.68 11.47
CA ALA A 162 8.94 3.61 12.05
C ALA A 162 8.89 5.03 11.46
N GLY A 163 8.13 5.22 10.40
CA GLY A 163 8.01 6.52 9.70
C GLY A 163 6.88 7.40 10.23
N GLY A 164 6.10 7.95 9.31
CA GLY A 164 5.08 8.96 9.62
C GLY A 164 3.95 8.51 10.54
N PHE A 165 3.67 7.21 10.65
CA PHE A 165 2.62 6.67 11.50
C PHE A 165 3.10 6.23 12.89
N LYS A 166 4.41 6.06 13.10
CA LYS A 166 5.05 5.80 14.39
C LYS A 166 4.45 4.63 15.19
N PHE A 167 4.00 3.58 14.52
CA PHE A 167 3.38 2.42 15.20
C PHE A 167 4.34 1.75 16.19
N TYR A 168 5.68 1.90 16.03
CA TYR A 168 6.69 1.40 16.93
C TYR A 168 6.53 1.91 18.37
N GLU A 169 5.93 3.09 18.57
CA GLU A 169 5.67 3.64 19.91
C GLU A 169 4.71 2.74 20.71
N GLN A 170 3.77 2.09 20.01
CA GLN A 170 2.77 1.20 20.59
C GLN A 170 3.10 -0.29 20.45
N ALA A 171 3.85 -0.65 19.40
CA ALA A 171 4.25 -2.02 19.08
C ALA A 171 5.77 -2.07 18.81
N PRO A 172 6.62 -1.92 19.85
CA PRO A 172 8.06 -1.71 19.69
C PRO A 172 8.82 -2.96 19.24
N TYR A 173 8.26 -4.16 19.38
CA TYR A 173 8.93 -5.40 19.00
C TYR A 173 8.66 -5.73 17.55
N TRP A 174 9.61 -5.38 16.70
CA TRP A 174 9.52 -5.61 15.25
C TRP A 174 10.24 -6.89 14.82
N LYS A 175 9.64 -7.65 13.91
CA LYS A 175 10.33 -8.76 13.21
C LYS A 175 10.12 -8.66 11.70
N VAL A 176 11.23 -8.80 10.98
CA VAL A 176 11.23 -9.00 9.54
C VAL A 176 10.76 -10.42 9.28
N ILE A 177 9.70 -10.57 8.52
CA ILE A 177 9.10 -11.86 8.17
C ILE A 177 9.34 -12.21 6.71
N GLY A 178 9.47 -11.19 5.84
CA GLY A 178 9.63 -11.39 4.40
C GLY A 178 8.31 -11.76 3.71
N PHE A 179 7.18 -11.23 4.17
CA PHE A 179 5.89 -11.48 3.51
C PHE A 179 5.88 -11.01 2.06
N GLY A 180 6.65 -10.00 1.74
CA GLY A 180 6.79 -9.42 0.41
C GLY A 180 6.53 -7.93 0.38
N ALA A 181 7.14 -7.27 -0.62
CA ALA A 181 6.83 -5.91 -1.01
C ALA A 181 5.64 -5.91 -1.98
N MET A 182 4.79 -4.88 -1.93
CA MET A 182 3.52 -4.85 -2.65
C MET A 182 3.36 -3.56 -3.47
N ALA A 183 3.27 -3.67 -4.79
CA ALA A 183 2.97 -2.55 -5.69
C ALA A 183 1.45 -2.37 -5.83
N GLN A 184 0.81 -1.82 -4.81
CA GLN A 184 -0.64 -1.89 -4.60
C GLN A 184 -1.39 -0.57 -4.62
N THR A 185 -0.70 0.56 -4.53
CA THR A 185 -1.35 1.85 -4.70
C THR A 185 -1.30 2.23 -6.16
N ILE A 186 -2.45 2.26 -6.81
CA ILE A 186 -2.57 2.69 -8.20
C ILE A 186 -3.10 4.12 -8.27
N THR A 187 -2.65 4.83 -9.29
CA THR A 187 -3.17 6.15 -9.66
C THR A 187 -3.95 6.00 -10.96
N THR A 188 -5.14 6.51 -10.97
CA THR A 188 -6.05 6.45 -12.13
C THR A 188 -6.58 7.83 -12.47
N ILE A 189 -6.94 8.03 -13.75
CA ILE A 189 -7.61 9.23 -14.24
C ILE A 189 -8.99 8.86 -14.80
N ASN A 190 -10.01 9.66 -14.51
CA ASN A 190 -11.34 9.50 -15.06
C ASN A 190 -11.28 9.61 -16.60
N LEU A 191 -11.94 8.69 -17.32
CA LEU A 191 -11.90 8.65 -18.80
C LEU A 191 -12.53 9.89 -19.43
N LYS A 192 -13.60 10.44 -18.85
CA LYS A 192 -14.23 11.66 -19.37
C LYS A 192 -13.34 12.89 -19.16
N THR A 193 -12.61 12.94 -18.04
CA THR A 193 -11.61 13.97 -17.79
C THR A 193 -10.47 13.84 -18.79
N LEU A 194 -9.92 12.66 -18.99
CA LEU A 194 -8.84 12.41 -19.95
C LEU A 194 -9.24 12.82 -21.36
N ALA A 195 -10.47 12.48 -21.79
CA ALA A 195 -11.01 12.81 -23.10
C ALA A 195 -11.22 14.34 -23.34
N LYS A 196 -11.39 15.12 -22.27
CA LYS A 196 -11.54 16.59 -22.34
C LYS A 196 -10.19 17.32 -22.40
N LEU A 197 -9.09 16.66 -22.05
CA LEU A 197 -7.77 17.28 -22.11
C LEU A 197 -7.33 17.49 -23.57
N PRO A 198 -6.70 18.62 -23.89
CA PRO A 198 -5.99 18.78 -25.16
C PRO A 198 -4.97 17.64 -25.32
N PRO A 199 -4.76 17.11 -26.55
CA PRO A 199 -3.88 15.96 -26.77
C PRO A 199 -2.46 16.12 -26.21
N GLU A 200 -1.87 17.31 -26.33
CA GLU A 200 -0.56 17.62 -25.76
C GLU A 200 -0.56 17.58 -24.22
N VAL A 201 -1.66 18.01 -23.59
CA VAL A 201 -1.81 17.96 -22.13
C VAL A 201 -2.00 16.52 -21.65
N ALA A 202 -2.85 15.75 -22.32
CA ALA A 202 -3.03 14.33 -22.03
C ALA A 202 -1.71 13.56 -22.13
N LYS A 203 -0.90 13.84 -23.16
CA LYS A 203 0.44 13.26 -23.32
C LYS A 203 1.35 13.59 -22.14
N ILE A 204 1.42 14.88 -21.73
CA ILE A 204 2.23 15.31 -20.58
C ILE A 204 1.76 14.62 -19.30
N VAL A 205 0.45 14.51 -19.05
CA VAL A 205 -0.08 13.80 -17.87
C VAL A 205 0.40 12.36 -17.83
N MET A 206 0.39 11.64 -18.96
CA MET A 206 0.87 10.25 -19.03
C MET A 206 2.39 10.15 -18.85
N GLU A 207 3.17 11.08 -19.41
CA GLU A 207 4.62 11.14 -19.24
C GLU A 207 5.01 11.41 -17.79
N GLU A 208 4.34 12.38 -17.16
CA GLU A 208 4.58 12.71 -15.74
C GLU A 208 4.10 11.63 -14.78
N ALA A 209 3.03 10.92 -15.11
CA ALA A 209 2.61 9.73 -14.36
C ALA A 209 3.69 8.63 -14.38
N ALA A 210 4.32 8.38 -15.53
CA ALA A 210 5.42 7.44 -15.64
C ALA A 210 6.71 7.92 -14.91
N ASN A 211 6.99 9.24 -14.92
CA ASN A 211 8.09 9.84 -14.14
C ASN A 211 7.85 9.70 -12.63
N TYR A 212 6.63 10.00 -12.19
CA TYR A 212 6.20 9.83 -10.81
C TYR A 212 6.40 8.39 -10.34
N GLU A 213 5.96 7.41 -11.12
CA GLU A 213 6.05 5.99 -10.79
C GLU A 213 7.50 5.55 -10.53
N ARG A 214 8.43 5.91 -11.44
CA ARG A 214 9.87 5.63 -11.26
C ARG A 214 10.45 6.29 -10.01
N SER A 215 10.03 7.52 -9.73
CA SER A 215 10.45 8.26 -8.54
C SER A 215 9.89 7.65 -7.25
N ALA A 216 8.64 7.17 -7.30
CA ALA A 216 7.95 6.55 -6.17
C ALA A 216 8.62 5.23 -5.74
N VAL A 217 9.10 4.42 -6.69
CA VAL A 217 9.84 3.18 -6.38
C VAL A 217 11.15 3.50 -5.66
N LYS A 218 11.94 4.47 -6.16
CA LYS A 218 13.20 4.90 -5.52
C LYS A 218 12.95 5.49 -4.12
N ASP A 219 11.92 6.31 -3.98
CA ASP A 219 11.55 6.88 -2.68
C ASP A 219 11.05 5.80 -1.71
N GLY A 220 10.31 4.81 -2.19
CA GLY A 220 9.89 3.65 -1.41
C GLY A 220 11.09 2.89 -0.84
N GLN A 221 12.08 2.58 -1.66
CA GLN A 221 13.33 1.94 -1.20
C GLN A 221 14.07 2.78 -0.16
N ARG A 222 14.19 4.09 -0.38
CA ARG A 222 14.80 5.01 0.58
C ARG A 222 14.06 5.03 1.92
N ARG A 223 12.73 5.09 1.89
CA ARG A 223 11.87 5.05 3.09
C ARG A 223 11.99 3.72 3.84
N TYR A 224 12.09 2.60 3.11
CA TYR A 224 12.32 1.28 3.69
C TYR A 224 13.62 1.25 4.50
N GLN A 225 14.74 1.67 3.91
CA GLN A 225 16.04 1.69 4.59
C GLN A 225 16.00 2.60 5.83
N LYS A 226 15.40 3.78 5.71
CA LYS A 226 15.22 4.69 6.84
C LYS A 226 14.37 4.07 7.95
N GLY A 227 13.28 3.37 7.58
CA GLY A 227 12.42 2.68 8.52
C GLY A 227 13.16 1.57 9.27
N LEU A 228 13.89 0.70 8.57
CA LEU A 228 14.70 -0.35 9.19
C LEU A 228 15.76 0.22 10.13
N THR A 229 16.49 1.26 9.70
CA THR A 229 17.48 1.92 10.56
C THR A 229 16.84 2.45 11.85
N CYS A 230 15.69 3.12 11.74
CA CYS A 230 14.97 3.60 12.91
C CYS A 230 14.59 2.45 13.86
N LEU A 231 14.06 1.34 13.32
CA LEU A 231 13.67 0.18 14.13
C LEU A 231 14.84 -0.49 14.83
N LEU A 232 16.02 -0.53 14.21
CA LEU A 232 17.26 -1.04 14.84
C LEU A 232 17.65 -0.26 16.10
N TYR A 233 17.40 1.06 16.11
CA TYR A 233 17.75 1.93 17.25
C TYR A 233 16.62 2.07 18.28
N THR A 234 15.38 1.77 17.93
CA THR A 234 14.20 1.96 18.79
C THR A 234 13.66 0.66 19.38
N SER A 235 14.05 -0.48 18.80
CA SER A 235 13.66 -1.79 19.34
C SER A 235 14.35 -2.07 20.69
N PRO A 236 13.64 -2.62 21.67
CA PRO A 236 14.23 -2.97 22.97
C PRO A 236 15.35 -4.00 22.91
N SER A 237 15.52 -4.74 21.83
CA SER A 237 16.62 -5.69 21.61
C SER A 237 17.12 -5.65 20.18
N PRO A 238 18.30 -5.04 19.90
CA PRO A 238 18.90 -5.04 18.55
C PRO A 238 19.25 -6.43 18.01
N ARG A 239 19.30 -7.45 18.85
CA ARG A 239 19.67 -8.83 18.47
C ARG A 239 18.57 -9.60 17.74
N ASP A 240 17.33 -9.10 17.77
CA ASP A 240 16.18 -9.78 17.18
C ASP A 240 16.00 -9.49 15.67
N PHE A 241 16.85 -8.64 15.08
CA PHE A 241 16.81 -8.26 13.67
C PHE A 241 17.65 -9.15 12.74
N VAL A 242 18.46 -10.04 13.29
CA VAL A 242 19.37 -10.88 12.52
C VAL A 242 19.10 -12.33 12.83
N ARG A 243 18.06 -12.88 12.20
CA ARG A 243 17.98 -14.33 11.88
C ARG A 243 16.80 -14.59 10.96
#